data_4405434a421e159f1bf7c093cabc5aa3
#
_entry.id   4405434a421e159f1bf7c093cabc5aa3
#
_cell.length_a   1.000
_cell.length_b   1.000
_cell.length_c   1.000
_cell.angle_alpha   90.00
_cell.angle_beta   90.00
_cell.angle_gamma   90.00
#
_symmetry.space_group_name_H-M   'P 1'
#
loop_
_entity.id
_entity.type
_entity.pdbx_description
1 polymer ?
#
loop_
_entity_poly.entity_id
_entity_poly.type
_entity_poly.pdbx_seq_one_letter_code
_entity_poly.pdbx_strand_id
1 'polypeptide(L)'
;MISSNIRVTKELTFDCAHMLSNYNGACQNLHGHTYKLQVTCEKELDFAQPTGNAIVQDTGMVVDFKNLKQVLEDEVMAKFDHAFIANILCSPDSTEAQVTRIIKDAGMKMLEFSGRTTAENMCRYIFITLNDRVKMLFENTRVVNVKLWETPTSFAEVGE
;
A
#
# COMPACT_ATOMS: atom_id res chain seq x y z
N MET A 1 33.71 11.08 -0.97
CA MET A 1 32.60 10.31 -0.36
C MET A 1 31.86 9.62 -1.50
N ILE A 2 31.60 8.34 -1.40
CA ILE A 2 30.78 7.61 -2.39
C ILE A 2 29.42 7.46 -1.75
N SER A 3 28.41 8.17 -2.24
CA SER A 3 27.03 7.96 -1.83
C SER A 3 26.35 7.01 -2.82
N SER A 4 25.40 6.23 -2.33
CA SER A 4 24.56 5.36 -3.17
C SER A 4 23.14 5.28 -2.63
N ASN A 5 22.18 5.27 -3.54
CA ASN A 5 20.79 4.98 -3.19
C ASN A 5 20.63 3.50 -2.90
N ILE A 6 20.32 3.18 -1.67
CA ILE A 6 20.02 1.80 -1.25
C ILE A 6 18.52 1.63 -1.15
N ARG A 7 18.03 0.49 -1.61
CA ARG A 7 16.62 0.11 -1.57
C ARG A 7 16.42 -1.09 -0.67
N VAL A 8 15.37 -1.02 0.13
CA VAL A 8 14.88 -2.14 0.94
C VAL A 8 13.41 -2.39 0.65
N THR A 9 13.03 -3.65 0.66
CA THR A 9 11.66 -4.04 0.30
C THR A 9 11.04 -4.88 1.41
N LYS A 10 9.77 -4.59 1.72
CA LYS A 10 8.94 -5.36 2.64
C LYS A 10 7.70 -5.86 1.93
N GLU A 11 7.32 -7.11 2.23
CA GLU A 11 6.10 -7.74 1.70
C GLU A 11 5.13 -8.06 2.83
N LEU A 12 3.82 -7.92 2.53
CA LEU A 12 2.70 -8.35 3.36
C LEU A 12 1.61 -8.95 2.46
N THR A 13 0.68 -9.69 3.08
CA THR A 13 -0.54 -10.16 2.42
C THR A 13 -1.76 -9.73 3.23
N PHE A 14 -2.86 -9.46 2.55
CA PHE A 14 -4.15 -9.17 3.17
C PHE A 14 -5.29 -9.65 2.28
N ASP A 15 -6.42 -9.95 2.90
CA ASP A 15 -7.63 -10.36 2.21
C ASP A 15 -8.63 -9.21 2.21
N CYS A 16 -9.18 -8.85 1.06
CA CYS A 16 -10.28 -7.90 1.02
C CYS A 16 -11.25 -8.22 -0.12
N ALA A 17 -12.48 -7.71 0.02
CA ALA A 17 -13.52 -7.86 -0.98
C ALA A 17 -13.77 -6.53 -1.69
N HIS A 18 -14.16 -6.61 -2.96
CA HIS A 18 -14.54 -5.46 -3.78
C HIS A 18 -15.55 -5.86 -4.87
N MET A 19 -16.02 -4.88 -5.62
CA MET A 19 -16.79 -5.05 -6.84
C MET A 19 -16.67 -3.82 -7.73
N LEU A 20 -16.93 -3.99 -9.02
CA LEU A 20 -16.89 -2.89 -10.00
C LEU A 20 -18.26 -2.72 -10.64
N SER A 21 -19.12 -1.87 -10.10
CA SER A 21 -20.42 -1.58 -10.74
C SER A 21 -20.25 -0.98 -12.13
N ASN A 22 -21.19 -1.27 -13.01
CA ASN A 22 -21.18 -0.84 -14.41
C ASN A 22 -19.92 -1.30 -15.21
N TYR A 23 -19.40 -2.47 -14.85
CA TYR A 23 -18.32 -3.14 -15.57
C TYR A 23 -18.87 -4.39 -16.28
N ASN A 24 -18.49 -4.57 -17.54
CA ASN A 24 -18.88 -5.75 -18.32
C ASN A 24 -17.83 -6.85 -18.19
N GLY A 25 -17.84 -7.57 -17.09
CA GLY A 25 -16.90 -8.66 -16.79
C GLY A 25 -17.13 -9.26 -15.40
N ALA A 26 -16.38 -10.29 -15.05
CA ALA A 26 -16.55 -11.03 -13.79
C ALA A 26 -16.44 -10.14 -12.55
N CYS A 27 -15.60 -9.11 -12.59
CA CYS A 27 -15.38 -8.19 -11.46
C CYS A 27 -16.59 -7.30 -11.13
N GLN A 28 -17.68 -7.32 -11.94
CA GLN A 28 -18.94 -6.69 -11.55
C GLN A 28 -19.58 -7.37 -10.32
N ASN A 29 -19.28 -8.63 -10.08
CA ASN A 29 -19.78 -9.37 -8.94
C ASN A 29 -18.98 -9.03 -7.67
N LEU A 30 -19.64 -9.13 -6.52
CA LEU A 30 -18.94 -9.04 -5.23
C LEU A 30 -18.01 -10.26 -5.10
N HIS A 31 -16.72 -10.03 -4.94
CA HIS A 31 -15.70 -11.06 -4.79
C HIS A 31 -14.52 -10.52 -3.98
N GLY A 32 -13.54 -11.38 -3.72
CA GLY A 32 -12.36 -10.99 -2.96
C GLY A 32 -11.11 -11.70 -3.45
N HIS A 33 -9.98 -11.16 -3.02
CA HIS A 33 -8.66 -11.70 -3.30
C HIS A 33 -7.79 -11.69 -2.05
N THR A 34 -6.82 -12.59 -2.02
CA THR A 34 -5.64 -12.47 -1.15
C THR A 34 -4.61 -11.62 -1.88
N TYR A 35 -4.60 -10.34 -1.57
CA TYR A 35 -3.63 -9.41 -2.13
C TYR A 35 -2.24 -9.62 -1.54
N LYS A 36 -1.20 -9.54 -2.39
CA LYS A 36 0.18 -9.43 -1.93
C LYS A 36 0.68 -8.02 -2.20
N LEU A 37 1.10 -7.34 -1.16
CA LEU A 37 1.68 -6.00 -1.20
C LEU A 37 3.19 -6.08 -1.07
N GLN A 38 3.91 -5.38 -1.94
CA GLN A 38 5.35 -5.16 -1.85
C GLN A 38 5.63 -3.66 -1.84
N VAL A 39 6.36 -3.19 -0.85
CA VAL A 39 6.73 -1.78 -0.70
C VAL A 39 8.23 -1.64 -0.65
N THR A 40 8.79 -0.81 -1.52
CA THR A 40 10.21 -0.51 -1.60
C THR A 40 10.48 0.91 -1.14
N CYS A 41 11.31 1.03 -0.11
CA CYS A 41 11.82 2.31 0.37
C CYS A 41 13.27 2.51 -0.09
N GLU A 42 13.64 3.77 -0.30
CA GLU A 42 14.98 4.19 -0.71
C GLU A 42 15.51 5.28 0.21
N LYS A 43 16.80 5.23 0.45
CA LYS A 43 17.56 6.28 1.13
C LYS A 43 18.95 6.35 0.51
N GLU A 44 19.49 7.57 0.37
CA GLU A 44 20.89 7.78 0.06
C GLU A 44 21.74 7.53 1.31
N LEU A 45 22.68 6.59 1.22
CA LEU A 45 23.61 6.27 2.31
C LEU A 45 25.03 6.67 1.90
N ASP A 46 25.72 7.34 2.80
CA ASP A 46 27.13 7.68 2.65
C ASP A 46 28.03 6.51 3.04
N PHE A 47 28.75 5.99 2.08
CA PHE A 47 29.81 5.01 2.31
C PHE A 47 31.12 5.74 2.62
N ALA A 48 31.24 6.32 3.80
CA ALA A 48 32.55 6.81 4.26
C ALA A 48 33.47 5.58 4.44
N GLN A 49 34.55 5.51 3.67
CA GLN A 49 35.61 4.55 3.95
C GLN A 49 36.07 4.80 5.39
N PRO A 50 36.21 3.76 6.25
CA PRO A 50 36.72 3.92 7.59
C PRO A 50 38.19 4.34 7.52
N THR A 51 38.44 5.64 7.40
CA THR A 51 39.77 6.22 7.49
C THR A 51 39.99 6.64 8.93
N GLY A 52 40.63 5.77 9.71
CA GLY A 52 40.97 6.06 11.10
C GLY A 52 39.77 5.95 12.06
N ASN A 53 39.91 6.47 13.28
CA ASN A 53 38.94 6.36 14.40
C ASN A 53 37.66 7.20 14.25
N ALA A 54 37.21 7.50 13.02
CA ALA A 54 35.95 8.19 12.78
C ALA A 54 34.80 7.23 13.04
N ILE A 55 34.00 7.49 14.07
CA ILE A 55 32.71 6.84 14.29
C ILE A 55 31.79 7.29 13.14
N VAL A 56 31.48 6.38 12.23
CA VAL A 56 30.47 6.62 11.21
C VAL A 56 29.13 6.77 11.91
N GLN A 57 28.54 7.97 11.89
CA GLN A 57 27.26 8.24 12.55
C GLN A 57 26.06 7.63 11.80
N ASP A 58 26.23 7.20 10.55
CA ASP A 58 25.16 6.52 9.80
C ASP A 58 25.03 5.06 10.24
N THR A 59 23.83 4.65 10.60
CA THR A 59 23.52 3.27 10.97
C THR A 59 23.68 2.28 9.83
N GLY A 60 23.88 2.73 8.58
CA GLY A 60 23.89 1.91 7.38
C GLY A 60 22.49 1.35 7.00
N MET A 61 21.43 1.89 7.60
CA MET A 61 20.05 1.43 7.38
C MET A 61 19.24 2.45 6.60
N VAL A 62 18.49 1.98 5.62
CA VAL A 62 17.43 2.77 4.96
C VAL A 62 16.30 3.03 5.95
N VAL A 63 15.78 1.95 6.54
CA VAL A 63 14.75 1.95 7.59
C VAL A 63 14.81 0.62 8.33
N ASP A 64 14.49 0.61 9.62
CA ASP A 64 14.32 -0.62 10.36
C ASP A 64 13.07 -1.38 9.83
N PHE A 65 13.24 -2.65 9.47
CA PHE A 65 12.16 -3.48 8.91
C PHE A 65 10.97 -3.66 9.88
N LYS A 66 11.20 -3.61 11.19
CA LYS A 66 10.13 -3.66 12.18
C LYS A 66 9.32 -2.37 12.17
N ASN A 67 9.99 -1.21 12.07
CA ASN A 67 9.33 0.09 12.00
C ASN A 67 8.57 0.24 10.69
N LEU A 68 9.17 -0.18 9.56
CA LEU A 68 8.46 -0.20 8.28
C LEU A 68 7.24 -1.13 8.34
N LYS A 69 7.38 -2.32 8.93
CA LYS A 69 6.24 -3.24 9.12
C LYS A 69 5.11 -2.57 9.89
N GLN A 70 5.43 -1.86 10.99
CA GLN A 70 4.41 -1.18 11.79
C GLN A 70 3.66 -0.12 10.95
N VAL A 71 4.38 0.67 10.13
CA VAL A 71 3.74 1.63 9.22
C VAL A 71 2.79 0.93 8.25
N LEU A 72 3.20 -0.21 7.68
CA LEU A 72 2.34 -0.97 6.77
C LEU A 72 1.12 -1.55 7.49
N GLU A 73 1.28 -2.01 8.73
CA GLU A 73 0.17 -2.49 9.56
C GLU A 73 -0.83 -1.37 9.86
N ASP A 74 -0.36 -0.19 10.26
CA ASP A 74 -1.22 0.94 10.64
C ASP A 74 -1.92 1.56 9.42
N GLU A 75 -1.23 1.73 8.31
CA GLU A 75 -1.74 2.48 7.16
C GLU A 75 -2.45 1.60 6.12
N VAL A 76 -2.11 0.33 6.04
CA VAL A 76 -2.69 -0.59 5.04
C VAL A 76 -3.49 -1.71 5.72
N MET A 77 -2.86 -2.55 6.53
CA MET A 77 -3.53 -3.72 7.11
C MET A 77 -4.75 -3.33 7.95
N ALA A 78 -4.62 -2.31 8.80
CA ALA A 78 -5.73 -1.83 9.63
C ALA A 78 -6.94 -1.40 8.81
N LYS A 79 -6.75 -0.93 7.57
CA LYS A 79 -7.81 -0.41 6.69
C LYS A 79 -8.34 -1.46 5.72
N PHE A 80 -7.44 -2.20 5.07
CA PHE A 80 -7.78 -3.10 3.96
C PHE A 80 -8.08 -4.53 4.39
N ASP A 81 -7.31 -5.07 5.36
CA ASP A 81 -7.41 -6.48 5.72
C ASP A 81 -8.80 -6.82 6.28
N HIS A 82 -9.45 -7.84 5.69
CA HIS A 82 -10.82 -8.27 5.99
C HIS A 82 -11.89 -7.18 5.82
N ALA A 83 -11.66 -6.20 4.90
CA ALA A 83 -12.60 -5.13 4.62
C ALA A 83 -13.32 -5.34 3.28
N PHE A 84 -14.53 -4.78 3.17
CA PHE A 84 -15.13 -4.46 1.88
C PHE A 84 -14.62 -3.09 1.43
N ILE A 85 -13.99 -3.02 0.26
CA ILE A 85 -13.52 -1.76 -0.31
C ILE A 85 -14.64 -1.19 -1.17
N ALA A 86 -15.27 -0.12 -0.70
CA ALA A 86 -16.48 0.47 -1.28
C ALA A 86 -16.17 1.72 -2.08
N ASN A 87 -16.48 1.73 -3.37
CA ASN A 87 -16.43 2.96 -4.17
C ASN A 87 -17.55 3.92 -3.78
N ILE A 88 -17.22 4.98 -3.04
CA ILE A 88 -18.20 5.99 -2.61
C ILE A 88 -18.63 6.95 -3.73
N LEU A 89 -18.01 6.90 -4.90
CA LEU A 89 -18.34 7.71 -6.07
C LEU A 89 -19.18 6.93 -7.11
N CYS A 90 -19.63 5.71 -6.79
CA CYS A 90 -20.52 4.96 -7.67
C CYS A 90 -21.94 5.59 -7.71
N SER A 91 -22.71 5.26 -8.74
CA SER A 91 -24.10 5.72 -8.82
C SER A 91 -24.88 5.29 -7.57
N PRO A 92 -25.68 6.18 -6.95
CA PRO A 92 -26.49 5.85 -5.77
C PRO A 92 -27.44 4.68 -5.94
N ASP A 93 -27.87 4.43 -7.19
CA ASP A 93 -28.81 3.35 -7.57
C ASP A 93 -28.08 2.07 -7.99
N SER A 94 -26.75 2.08 -8.00
CA SER A 94 -25.97 0.90 -8.38
C SER A 94 -26.06 -0.23 -7.35
N THR A 95 -25.84 -1.48 -7.79
CA THR A 95 -25.73 -2.62 -6.89
C THR A 95 -24.62 -2.41 -5.85
N GLU A 96 -23.51 -1.80 -6.25
CA GLU A 96 -22.39 -1.49 -5.34
C GLU A 96 -22.83 -0.55 -4.20
N ALA A 97 -23.61 0.51 -4.51
CA ALA A 97 -24.15 1.41 -3.50
C ALA A 97 -25.13 0.70 -2.55
N GLN A 98 -25.93 -0.25 -3.08
CA GLN A 98 -26.83 -1.04 -2.24
C GLN A 98 -26.06 -1.98 -1.30
N VAL A 99 -25.05 -2.69 -1.79
CA VAL A 99 -24.16 -3.55 -0.99
C VAL A 99 -23.43 -2.72 0.07
N THR A 100 -22.91 -1.55 -0.31
CA THR A 100 -22.24 -0.62 0.62
C THR A 100 -23.14 -0.24 1.79
N ARG A 101 -24.40 0.10 1.52
CA ARG A 101 -25.39 0.42 2.57
C ARG A 101 -25.62 -0.76 3.52
N ILE A 102 -25.83 -1.96 2.97
CA ILE A 102 -26.08 -3.16 3.79
C ILE A 102 -24.89 -3.44 4.71
N ILE A 103 -23.65 -3.39 4.18
CA ILE A 103 -22.42 -3.63 4.95
C ILE A 103 -22.25 -2.58 6.04
N LYS A 104 -22.50 -1.31 5.72
CA LYS A 104 -22.43 -0.18 6.66
C LYS A 104 -23.46 -0.30 7.79
N ASP A 105 -24.71 -0.60 7.43
CA ASP A 105 -25.82 -0.75 8.40
C ASP A 105 -25.62 -1.96 9.32
N ALA A 106 -24.95 -3.01 8.81
CA ALA A 106 -24.57 -4.19 9.60
C ALA A 106 -23.35 -3.95 10.51
N GLY A 107 -22.69 -2.79 10.43
CA GLY A 107 -21.48 -2.49 11.20
C GLY A 107 -20.26 -3.33 10.81
N MET A 108 -20.23 -3.88 9.60
CA MET A 108 -19.11 -4.67 9.10
C MET A 108 -17.93 -3.77 8.68
N LYS A 109 -16.72 -4.34 8.70
CA LYS A 109 -15.51 -3.60 8.30
C LYS A 109 -15.56 -3.19 6.84
N MET A 110 -15.37 -1.91 6.59
CA MET A 110 -15.42 -1.33 5.26
C MET A 110 -14.39 -0.19 5.14
N LEU A 111 -13.78 -0.07 3.96
CA LEU A 111 -12.99 1.09 3.58
C LEU A 111 -13.75 1.89 2.53
N GLU A 112 -14.13 3.13 2.86
CA GLU A 112 -14.69 4.08 1.89
C GLU A 112 -13.57 4.55 0.95
N PHE A 113 -13.72 4.24 -0.33
CA PHE A 113 -12.70 4.50 -1.34
C PHE A 113 -13.23 5.47 -2.41
N SER A 114 -12.50 6.55 -2.66
CA SER A 114 -12.89 7.58 -3.62
C SER A 114 -12.50 7.19 -5.05
N GLY A 115 -13.27 6.30 -5.65
CA GLY A 115 -13.10 5.83 -7.02
C GLY A 115 -13.28 4.33 -7.18
N ARG A 116 -13.06 3.83 -8.38
CA ARG A 116 -13.15 2.40 -8.67
C ARG A 116 -12.09 1.63 -7.91
N THR A 117 -12.49 0.51 -7.34
CA THR A 117 -11.66 -0.35 -6.48
C THR A 117 -10.83 -1.36 -7.29
N THR A 118 -10.18 -0.88 -8.36
CA THR A 118 -9.25 -1.66 -9.16
C THR A 118 -7.88 -1.75 -8.48
N ALA A 119 -7.11 -2.77 -8.82
CA ALA A 119 -5.75 -2.95 -8.30
C ALA A 119 -4.86 -1.71 -8.55
N GLU A 120 -5.02 -1.04 -9.70
CA GLU A 120 -4.27 0.17 -10.06
C GLU A 120 -4.58 1.34 -9.13
N ASN A 121 -5.87 1.60 -8.87
CA ASN A 121 -6.30 2.70 -8.00
C ASN A 121 -5.93 2.42 -6.55
N MET A 122 -6.09 1.18 -6.07
CA MET A 122 -5.68 0.78 -4.73
C MET A 122 -4.15 0.87 -4.57
N CYS A 123 -3.39 0.41 -5.56
CA CYS A 123 -1.93 0.50 -5.57
C CYS A 123 -1.47 1.97 -5.48
N ARG A 124 -2.06 2.85 -6.28
CA ARG A 124 -1.77 4.29 -6.25
C ARG A 124 -2.12 4.93 -4.90
N TYR A 125 -3.28 4.59 -4.34
CA TYR A 125 -3.69 5.09 -3.01
C TYR A 125 -2.69 4.67 -1.93
N ILE A 126 -2.29 3.39 -1.92
CA ILE A 126 -1.32 2.85 -0.99
C ILE A 126 0.03 3.56 -1.14
N PHE A 127 0.51 3.76 -2.39
CA PHE A 127 1.76 4.46 -2.67
C PHE A 127 1.76 5.88 -2.07
N ILE A 128 0.73 6.68 -2.34
CA ILE A 128 0.63 8.06 -1.85
C ILE A 128 0.60 8.06 -0.31
N THR A 129 -0.28 7.27 0.29
CA THR A 129 -0.42 7.19 1.75
C THR A 129 0.89 6.81 2.44
N LEU A 130 1.56 5.77 1.93
CA LEU A 130 2.81 5.28 2.51
C LEU A 130 3.97 6.25 2.29
N ASN A 131 4.06 6.89 1.11
CA ASN A 131 5.14 7.84 0.84
C ASN A 131 5.07 9.05 1.77
N ASP A 132 3.89 9.60 2.00
CA ASP A 132 3.69 10.70 2.93
C ASP A 132 4.04 10.29 4.37
N ARG A 133 3.60 9.09 4.78
CA ARG A 133 3.85 8.58 6.12
C ARG A 133 5.32 8.26 6.37
N VAL A 134 5.99 7.61 5.42
CA VAL A 134 7.42 7.28 5.49
C VAL A 134 8.27 8.54 5.56
N LYS A 135 8.02 9.53 4.70
CA LYS A 135 8.73 10.82 4.73
C LYS A 135 8.58 11.57 6.05
N MET A 136 7.40 11.45 6.69
CA MET A 136 7.14 12.10 7.97
C MET A 136 7.90 11.42 9.12
N LEU A 137 8.05 10.09 9.07
CA LEU A 137 8.59 9.29 10.18
C LEU A 137 10.09 9.00 10.06
N PHE A 138 10.63 8.94 8.85
CA PHE A 138 11.99 8.48 8.59
C PHE A 138 12.75 9.51 7.74
N GLU A 139 13.75 10.12 8.36
CA GLU A 139 14.57 11.15 7.74
C GLU A 139 15.25 10.63 6.46
N ASN A 140 15.18 11.43 5.38
CA ASN A 140 15.78 11.14 4.08
C ASN A 140 15.37 9.79 3.46
N THR A 141 14.23 9.24 3.91
CA THR A 141 13.67 7.97 3.40
C THR A 141 12.38 8.23 2.63
N ARG A 142 12.21 7.58 1.49
CA ARG A 142 10.99 7.69 0.67
C ARG A 142 10.55 6.33 0.15
N VAL A 143 9.26 6.19 -0.13
CA VAL A 143 8.74 5.05 -0.89
C VAL A 143 8.99 5.33 -2.37
N VAL A 144 9.68 4.42 -3.04
CA VAL A 144 9.99 4.54 -4.48
C VAL A 144 9.22 3.56 -5.34
N ASN A 145 8.66 2.51 -4.74
CA ASN A 145 7.87 1.54 -5.49
C ASN A 145 6.86 0.86 -4.58
N VAL A 146 5.63 0.71 -5.08
CA VAL A 146 4.59 -0.15 -4.52
C VAL A 146 4.09 -1.08 -5.62
N LYS A 147 4.03 -2.36 -5.32
CA LYS A 147 3.47 -3.39 -6.18
C LYS A 147 2.38 -4.14 -5.45
N LEU A 148 1.20 -4.23 -6.07
CA LEU A 148 0.02 -4.87 -5.51
C LEU A 148 -0.45 -5.98 -6.44
N TRP A 149 -0.24 -7.23 -6.03
CA TRP A 149 -0.78 -8.41 -6.72
C TRP A 149 -2.22 -8.64 -6.29
N GLU A 150 -3.12 -8.65 -7.25
CA GLU A 150 -4.51 -9.06 -7.08
C GLU A 150 -4.64 -10.58 -7.18
N THR A 151 -3.84 -11.19 -8.05
CA THR A 151 -3.73 -12.64 -8.21
C THR A 151 -2.24 -13.03 -8.26
N PRO A 152 -1.89 -14.33 -8.19
CA PRO A 152 -0.49 -14.75 -8.31
C PRO A 152 0.21 -14.34 -9.60
N THR A 153 -0.55 -13.98 -10.64
CA THR A 153 -0.03 -13.68 -11.98
C THR A 153 -0.32 -12.26 -12.46
N SER A 154 -1.10 -11.47 -11.69
CA SER A 154 -1.53 -10.14 -12.12
C SER A 154 -1.33 -9.13 -11.01
N PHE A 155 -0.69 -8.02 -11.32
CA PHE A 155 -0.41 -6.96 -10.37
C PHE A 155 -0.49 -5.57 -11.02
N ALA A 156 -0.73 -4.57 -10.19
CA ALA A 156 -0.49 -3.17 -10.50
C ALA A 156 0.79 -2.69 -9.81
N GLU A 157 1.48 -1.74 -10.42
CA GLU A 157 2.73 -1.18 -9.90
C GLU A 157 2.75 0.33 -10.07
N VAL A 158 3.18 1.03 -9.02
CA VAL A 158 3.45 2.47 -9.03
C VAL A 158 4.85 2.69 -8.50
N GLY A 159 5.67 3.43 -9.22
CA GLY A 159 7.05 3.71 -8.82
C GLY A 159 7.71 4.79 -9.67
N GLU A 160 8.89 5.21 -9.21
CA GLU A 160 9.82 6.12 -9.90
C GLU A 160 10.95 5.32 -10.58
#